data_37280ed57ad9acf3ef815ce720902546
#
_entry.id   37280ed57ad9acf3ef815ce720902546
#
_cell.length_a   1.000
_cell.length_b   1.000
_cell.length_c   1.000
_cell.angle_alpha   90.00
_cell.angle_beta   90.00
_cell.angle_gamma   90.00
#
_symmetry.space_group_name_H-M   'P 1'
#
loop_
_entity.id
_entity.type
_entity.pdbx_description
1 polymer ?
#
loop_
_entity_poly.entity_id
_entity_poly.type
_entity_poly.pdbx_seq_one_letter_code
_entity_poly.pdbx_strand_id
1 'polypeptide(L)'
;MNPETEYRDGLEQLASHYKNILQLLGEDPQLEGLEKTPMRVAKAMQVLTRGYKMDAHKVLTDALFKEDYSQMVIVKDIDFFSLCEHHMLPFYGKVHVAYIPNGYITGLSKIARVVDIFSHRLQVQERMTLQIKECIEETLHPLGVMVVVEAKHMCMQMRGVEKQNSITTTSDFSGAFNQAKTRQEFMNLIHNHN
;
A
#
# COMPACT_ATOMS: atom_id res chain seq x y z
N MET A 1 2.66 19.68 23.68
CA MET A 1 2.04 18.45 24.19
C MET A 1 3.00 17.30 23.93
N ASN A 2 3.14 16.34 24.84
CA ASN A 2 4.07 15.22 24.64
C ASN A 2 3.46 14.30 23.55
N PRO A 3 4.22 13.87 22.50
CA PRO A 3 3.72 12.99 21.44
C PRO A 3 3.09 11.68 21.94
N GLU A 4 3.59 11.13 23.05
CA GLU A 4 3.02 9.93 23.68
C GLU A 4 1.64 10.17 24.30
N THR A 5 1.42 11.36 24.88
CA THR A 5 0.12 11.75 25.44
C THR A 5 -0.89 11.96 24.32
N GLU A 6 -0.52 12.67 23.27
CA GLU A 6 -1.38 12.90 22.09
C GLU A 6 -1.76 11.58 21.38
N TYR A 7 -0.80 10.66 21.27
CA TYR A 7 -1.05 9.32 20.72
C TYR A 7 -2.04 8.52 21.56
N ARG A 8 -1.89 8.56 22.90
CA ARG A 8 -2.78 7.84 23.83
C ARG A 8 -4.18 8.43 23.83
N ASP A 9 -4.29 9.74 23.86
CA ASP A 9 -5.58 10.45 23.84
C ASP A 9 -6.35 10.16 22.54
N GLY A 10 -5.69 10.17 21.40
CA GLY A 10 -6.29 9.80 20.10
C GLY A 10 -6.74 8.34 20.04
N LEU A 11 -6.00 7.42 20.68
CA LEU A 11 -6.35 6.01 20.73
C LEU A 11 -7.60 5.77 21.61
N GLU A 12 -7.70 6.43 22.76
CA GLU A 12 -8.84 6.33 23.68
C GLU A 12 -10.11 6.93 23.06
N GLN A 13 -9.97 8.08 22.37
CA GLN A 13 -11.09 8.68 21.63
C GLN A 13 -11.57 7.76 20.52
N LEU A 14 -10.68 7.18 19.73
CA LEU A 14 -11.02 6.24 18.67
C LEU A 14 -11.74 5.00 19.23
N ALA A 15 -11.24 4.44 20.34
CA ALA A 15 -11.89 3.33 21.02
C ALA A 15 -13.32 3.70 21.52
N SER A 16 -13.50 4.91 22.05
CA SER A 16 -14.83 5.39 22.46
C SER A 16 -15.80 5.46 21.28
N HIS A 17 -15.36 5.93 20.11
CA HIS A 17 -16.20 5.91 18.90
C HIS A 17 -16.56 4.51 18.46
N TYR A 18 -15.64 3.54 18.52
CA TYR A 18 -15.95 2.14 18.19
C TYR A 18 -16.92 1.51 19.18
N LYS A 19 -16.85 1.86 20.47
CA LYS A 19 -17.86 1.44 21.45
C LYS A 19 -19.27 1.93 21.06
N ASN A 20 -19.37 3.19 20.67
CA ASN A 20 -20.64 3.76 20.20
C ASN A 20 -21.14 3.08 18.92
N ILE A 21 -20.25 2.76 17.99
CA ILE A 21 -20.59 2.02 16.76
C ILE A 21 -21.20 0.65 17.11
N LEU A 22 -20.60 -0.12 18.03
CA LEU A 22 -21.15 -1.39 18.47
C LEU A 22 -22.59 -1.25 18.98
N GLN A 23 -22.83 -0.25 19.84
CA GLN A 23 -24.17 0.01 20.36
C GLN A 23 -25.18 0.38 19.26
N LEU A 24 -24.78 1.18 18.28
CA LEU A 24 -25.63 1.56 17.14
C LEU A 24 -25.93 0.39 16.19
N LEU A 25 -25.04 -0.62 16.17
CA LEU A 25 -25.26 -1.88 15.45
C LEU A 25 -26.18 -2.85 16.23
N GLY A 26 -26.58 -2.51 17.46
CA GLY A 26 -27.43 -3.35 18.29
C GLY A 26 -26.69 -4.33 19.21
N GLU A 27 -25.35 -4.20 19.28
CA GLU A 27 -24.52 -5.05 20.14
C GLU A 27 -24.37 -4.46 21.55
N ASP A 28 -24.20 -5.31 22.55
CA ASP A 28 -23.86 -4.89 23.92
C ASP A 28 -22.32 -4.90 24.10
N PRO A 29 -21.67 -3.73 24.22
CA PRO A 29 -20.23 -3.65 24.44
C PRO A 29 -19.73 -4.22 25.77
N GLN A 30 -20.64 -4.60 26.70
CA GLN A 30 -20.30 -5.21 28.00
C GLN A 30 -20.19 -6.73 27.91
N LEU A 31 -20.63 -7.35 26.82
CA LEU A 31 -20.46 -8.78 26.60
C LEU A 31 -18.94 -9.13 26.61
N GLU A 32 -18.60 -10.24 27.28
CA GLU A 32 -17.22 -10.71 27.45
C GLU A 32 -16.40 -10.72 26.13
N GLY A 33 -17.03 -11.13 25.03
CA GLY A 33 -16.41 -11.16 23.70
C GLY A 33 -16.18 -9.77 23.09
N LEU A 34 -16.95 -8.76 23.49
CA LEU A 34 -16.94 -7.40 22.91
C LEU A 34 -16.29 -6.35 23.82
N GLU A 35 -16.11 -6.62 25.10
CA GLU A 35 -15.57 -5.65 26.08
C GLU A 35 -14.24 -5.00 25.62
N LYS A 36 -13.35 -5.80 25.04
CA LYS A 36 -12.04 -5.35 24.57
C LYS A 36 -12.02 -4.94 23.08
N THR A 37 -13.13 -5.15 22.37
CA THR A 37 -13.19 -4.91 20.91
C THR A 37 -12.95 -3.46 20.54
N PRO A 38 -13.51 -2.43 21.21
CA PRO A 38 -13.28 -1.04 20.87
C PRO A 38 -11.78 -0.68 20.84
N MET A 39 -11.05 -1.07 21.87
CA MET A 39 -9.60 -0.82 21.95
C MET A 39 -8.80 -1.64 20.94
N ARG A 40 -9.20 -2.89 20.68
CA ARG A 40 -8.54 -3.73 19.67
C ARG A 40 -8.69 -3.14 18.27
N VAL A 41 -9.89 -2.69 17.91
CA VAL A 41 -10.15 -2.06 16.61
C VAL A 41 -9.40 -0.74 16.49
N ALA A 42 -9.41 0.09 17.52
CA ALA A 42 -8.65 1.35 17.53
C ALA A 42 -7.15 1.12 17.26
N LYS A 43 -6.53 0.15 17.94
CA LYS A 43 -5.13 -0.23 17.70
C LYS A 43 -4.90 -0.77 16.29
N ALA A 44 -5.79 -1.63 15.80
CA ALA A 44 -5.70 -2.16 14.44
C ALA A 44 -5.76 -1.06 13.39
N MET A 45 -6.66 -0.08 13.53
CA MET A 45 -6.76 1.05 12.62
C MET A 45 -5.50 1.92 12.61
N GLN A 46 -4.87 2.12 13.77
CA GLN A 46 -3.59 2.85 13.81
C GLN A 46 -2.48 2.11 13.06
N VAL A 47 -2.43 0.79 13.15
CA VAL A 47 -1.47 -0.02 12.39
C VAL A 47 -1.77 0.05 10.89
N LEU A 48 -3.04 -0.12 10.52
CA LEU A 48 -3.48 -0.13 9.11
C LEU A 48 -3.38 1.24 8.43
N THR A 49 -3.21 2.32 9.22
CA THR A 49 -3.04 3.68 8.70
C THR A 49 -1.69 4.32 9.05
N ARG A 50 -0.73 3.53 9.53
CA ARG A 50 0.61 4.02 9.94
C ARG A 50 1.37 4.73 8.83
N GLY A 51 1.08 4.41 7.56
CA GLY A 51 1.73 5.01 6.40
C GLY A 51 1.56 6.53 6.28
N TYR A 52 0.54 7.12 6.92
CA TYR A 52 0.41 8.58 7.00
C TYR A 52 1.52 9.26 7.81
N LYS A 53 2.17 8.52 8.72
CA LYS A 53 3.23 9.02 9.60
C LYS A 53 4.64 8.68 9.12
N MET A 54 4.76 8.10 7.91
CA MET A 54 6.03 7.62 7.37
C MET A 54 6.40 8.39 6.10
N ASP A 55 7.70 8.58 5.91
CA ASP A 55 8.27 9.24 4.74
C ASP A 55 8.86 8.19 3.78
N ALA A 56 8.20 7.99 2.64
CA ALA A 56 8.61 7.01 1.65
C ALA A 56 9.88 7.44 0.88
N HIS A 57 10.07 8.75 0.64
CA HIS A 57 11.28 9.27 -0.01
C HIS A 57 12.50 9.02 0.87
N LYS A 58 12.39 9.28 2.18
CA LYS A 58 13.45 9.01 3.14
C LYS A 58 13.83 7.54 3.17
N VAL A 59 12.86 6.62 3.11
CA VAL A 59 13.13 5.18 3.08
C VAL A 59 13.98 4.77 1.88
N LEU A 60 13.76 5.37 0.71
CA LEU A 60 14.58 5.10 -0.49
C LEU A 60 15.98 5.71 -0.36
N THR A 61 16.08 6.97 0.08
CA THR A 61 17.36 7.68 0.18
C THR A 61 18.31 7.10 1.22
N ASP A 62 17.78 6.53 2.31
CA ASP A 62 18.58 5.89 3.37
C ASP A 62 19.37 4.64 2.88
N ALA A 63 19.12 4.14 1.68
CA ALA A 63 19.83 2.99 1.09
C ALA A 63 20.06 3.17 -0.41
N LEU A 64 20.50 4.35 -0.78
CA LEU A 64 20.88 4.69 -2.15
C LEU A 64 22.36 4.31 -2.37
N PHE A 65 22.63 3.58 -3.46
CA PHE A 65 23.96 3.14 -3.82
C PHE A 65 24.30 3.62 -5.25
N LYS A 66 25.50 4.11 -5.44
CA LYS A 66 26.01 4.41 -6.78
C LYS A 66 26.39 3.08 -7.46
N GLU A 67 25.79 2.82 -8.61
CA GLU A 67 26.00 1.57 -9.35
C GLU A 67 25.85 1.85 -10.86
N ASP A 68 26.79 1.36 -11.64
CA ASP A 68 26.74 1.45 -13.11
C ASP A 68 25.98 0.25 -13.71
N TYR A 69 24.70 0.19 -13.37
CA TYR A 69 23.77 -0.82 -13.87
C TYR A 69 22.64 -0.13 -14.62
N SER A 70 22.42 -0.52 -15.87
CA SER A 70 21.48 0.13 -16.79
C SER A 70 20.36 -0.77 -17.30
N GLN A 71 20.26 -2.00 -16.77
CA GLN A 71 19.18 -2.92 -17.10
C GLN A 71 18.00 -2.78 -16.14
N MET A 72 16.85 -3.31 -16.53
CA MET A 72 15.64 -3.30 -15.70
C MET A 72 15.86 -4.06 -14.39
N VAL A 73 15.57 -3.42 -13.27
CA VAL A 73 15.47 -4.03 -11.96
C VAL A 73 13.99 -4.26 -11.65
N ILE A 74 13.62 -5.49 -11.28
CA ILE A 74 12.23 -5.85 -10.97
C ILE A 74 12.15 -6.40 -9.55
N VAL A 75 11.19 -5.88 -8.77
CA VAL A 75 10.75 -6.46 -7.51
C VAL A 75 9.28 -6.83 -7.69
N LYS A 76 9.00 -8.12 -7.82
CA LYS A 76 7.66 -8.65 -8.09
C LYS A 76 7.06 -9.38 -6.90
N ASP A 77 5.76 -9.61 -6.97
CA ASP A 77 4.99 -10.36 -5.96
C ASP A 77 5.06 -9.76 -4.55
N ILE A 78 5.14 -8.43 -4.45
CA ILE A 78 5.10 -7.74 -3.16
C ILE A 78 3.68 -7.80 -2.64
N ASP A 79 3.46 -8.58 -1.58
CA ASP A 79 2.15 -8.63 -0.90
C ASP A 79 1.79 -7.29 -0.27
N PHE A 80 0.53 -6.90 -0.39
CA PHE A 80 0.02 -5.73 0.30
C PHE A 80 -1.40 -5.92 0.81
N PHE A 81 -1.73 -5.18 1.86
CA PHE A 81 -3.08 -5.00 2.39
C PHE A 81 -3.34 -3.51 2.56
N SER A 82 -4.52 -3.06 2.12
CA SER A 82 -4.92 -1.65 2.24
C SER A 82 -6.39 -1.55 2.61
N LEU A 83 -6.84 -0.35 2.96
CA LEU A 83 -8.25 -0.05 3.23
C LEU A 83 -8.79 0.86 2.14
N CYS A 84 -9.89 0.44 1.50
CA CYS A 84 -10.62 1.27 0.55
C CYS A 84 -11.16 2.52 1.24
N GLU A 85 -10.83 3.71 0.75
CA GLU A 85 -11.26 4.97 1.37
C GLU A 85 -12.78 5.16 1.39
N HIS A 86 -13.51 4.55 0.44
CA HIS A 86 -14.95 4.69 0.33
C HIS A 86 -15.73 3.90 1.38
N HIS A 87 -15.18 2.76 1.86
CA HIS A 87 -15.91 1.83 2.71
C HIS A 87 -15.13 1.38 3.95
N MET A 88 -13.84 1.73 4.05
CA MET A 88 -12.91 1.22 5.07
C MET A 88 -12.84 -0.32 5.10
N LEU A 89 -13.19 -0.98 4.00
CA LEU A 89 -13.05 -2.42 3.83
C LEU A 89 -11.72 -2.75 3.14
N PRO A 90 -11.13 -3.92 3.44
CA PRO A 90 -9.84 -4.29 2.87
C PRO A 90 -9.88 -4.47 1.35
N PHE A 91 -8.79 -4.10 0.69
CA PHE A 91 -8.38 -4.65 -0.58
C PHE A 91 -6.92 -5.08 -0.47
N TYR A 92 -6.56 -6.15 -1.16
CA TYR A 92 -5.27 -6.79 -0.99
C TYR A 92 -4.86 -7.53 -2.26
N GLY A 93 -3.58 -7.74 -2.41
CA GLY A 93 -3.05 -8.40 -3.59
C GLY A 93 -1.54 -8.30 -3.72
N LYS A 94 -1.08 -8.06 -4.94
CA LYS A 94 0.33 -8.01 -5.32
C LYS A 94 0.66 -6.68 -5.99
N VAL A 95 1.85 -6.18 -5.69
CA VAL A 95 2.46 -5.06 -6.40
C VAL A 95 3.73 -5.56 -7.09
N HIS A 96 3.90 -5.15 -8.33
CA HIS A 96 5.11 -5.40 -9.12
C HIS A 96 5.70 -4.05 -9.51
N VAL A 97 6.96 -3.86 -9.20
CA VAL A 97 7.69 -2.61 -9.46
C VAL A 97 8.88 -2.92 -10.36
N ALA A 98 9.02 -2.15 -11.43
CA ALA A 98 10.23 -2.14 -12.23
C ALA A 98 10.79 -0.72 -12.33
N TYR A 99 12.11 -0.59 -12.32
CA TYR A 99 12.78 0.66 -12.69
C TYR A 99 14.06 0.36 -13.46
N ILE A 100 14.48 1.29 -14.30
CA ILE A 100 15.75 1.23 -15.02
C ILE A 100 16.68 2.27 -14.40
N PRO A 101 17.74 1.85 -13.69
CA PRO A 101 18.63 2.76 -12.98
C PRO A 101 19.31 3.79 -13.89
N ASN A 102 19.64 4.94 -13.31
CA ASN A 102 20.42 6.00 -13.93
C ASN A 102 21.56 6.40 -12.99
N GLY A 103 22.54 5.49 -12.82
CA GLY A 103 23.70 5.67 -11.94
C GLY A 103 23.46 5.41 -10.45
N TYR A 104 22.21 5.18 -10.04
CA TYR A 104 21.88 4.85 -8.65
C TYR A 104 20.85 3.71 -8.57
N ILE A 105 21.07 2.84 -7.59
CA ILE A 105 20.11 1.79 -7.19
C ILE A 105 19.73 1.96 -5.72
N THR A 106 18.63 1.34 -5.33
CA THR A 106 18.22 1.27 -3.92
C THR A 106 18.16 -0.17 -3.45
N GLY A 107 18.23 -0.38 -2.13
CA GLY A 107 18.05 -1.71 -1.57
C GLY A 107 16.66 -2.27 -1.91
N LEU A 108 16.59 -3.53 -2.38
CA LEU A 108 15.34 -4.17 -2.84
C LEU A 108 14.23 -4.14 -1.79
N SER A 109 14.59 -4.30 -0.50
CA SER A 109 13.66 -4.19 0.62
C SER A 109 13.05 -2.79 0.79
N LYS A 110 13.69 -1.75 0.24
CA LYS A 110 13.18 -0.37 0.31
C LYS A 110 11.99 -0.17 -0.64
N ILE A 111 12.02 -0.84 -1.80
CA ILE A 111 10.88 -0.86 -2.72
C ILE A 111 9.66 -1.49 -2.04
N ALA A 112 9.81 -2.63 -1.38
CA ALA A 112 8.71 -3.24 -0.62
C ALA A 112 8.19 -2.33 0.52
N ARG A 113 9.08 -1.62 1.21
CA ARG A 113 8.69 -0.65 2.24
C ARG A 113 7.94 0.56 1.69
N VAL A 114 8.26 1.04 0.49
CA VAL A 114 7.49 2.10 -0.18
C VAL A 114 6.06 1.61 -0.45
N VAL A 115 5.90 0.38 -0.95
CA VAL A 115 4.58 -0.25 -1.11
C VAL A 115 3.84 -0.31 0.21
N ASP A 116 4.48 -0.75 1.29
CA ASP A 116 3.90 -0.80 2.64
C ASP A 116 3.43 0.58 3.11
N ILE A 117 4.21 1.64 2.89
CA ILE A 117 3.87 2.99 3.33
C ILE A 117 2.62 3.50 2.62
N PHE A 118 2.51 3.30 1.32
CA PHE A 118 1.36 3.78 0.56
C PHE A 118 0.13 2.88 0.75
N SER A 119 0.29 1.58 0.96
CA SER A 119 -0.81 0.67 1.23
C SER A 119 -1.42 0.84 2.63
N HIS A 120 -0.62 1.23 3.64
CA HIS A 120 -1.11 1.49 5.00
C HIS A 120 -1.72 2.89 5.15
N ARG A 121 -2.66 3.22 4.26
CA ARG A 121 -3.47 4.46 4.23
C ARG A 121 -4.89 4.11 3.81
N LEU A 122 -5.82 5.06 3.92
CA LEU A 122 -7.09 4.95 3.20
C LEU A 122 -6.83 5.28 1.72
N GLN A 123 -7.09 4.31 0.83
CA GLN A 123 -6.64 4.38 -0.56
C GLN A 123 -7.74 4.07 -1.58
N VAL A 124 -7.51 4.54 -2.80
CA VAL A 124 -8.00 3.90 -4.02
C VAL A 124 -6.81 3.31 -4.76
N GLN A 125 -7.01 2.18 -5.42
CA GLN A 125 -5.93 1.42 -6.04
C GLN A 125 -5.15 2.24 -7.07
N GLU A 126 -5.83 3.03 -7.87
CA GLU A 126 -5.26 3.91 -8.89
C GLU A 126 -4.31 4.94 -8.30
N ARG A 127 -4.72 5.61 -7.21
CA ARG A 127 -3.89 6.59 -6.50
C ARG A 127 -2.67 5.91 -5.86
N MET A 128 -2.84 4.74 -5.26
CA MET A 128 -1.74 3.99 -4.66
C MET A 128 -0.70 3.62 -5.72
N THR A 129 -1.13 3.15 -6.89
CA THR A 129 -0.27 2.82 -8.03
C THR A 129 0.56 4.03 -8.48
N LEU A 130 -0.11 5.17 -8.67
CA LEU A 130 0.51 6.43 -9.06
C LEU A 130 1.53 6.91 -8.00
N GLN A 131 1.14 6.93 -6.72
CA GLN A 131 2.01 7.40 -5.63
C GLN A 131 3.27 6.55 -5.46
N ILE A 132 3.18 5.24 -5.62
CA ILE A 132 4.35 4.35 -5.59
C ILE A 132 5.29 4.69 -6.75
N LYS A 133 4.76 4.85 -7.97
CA LYS A 133 5.54 5.20 -9.16
C LYS A 133 6.22 6.55 -8.99
N GLU A 134 5.49 7.59 -8.61
CA GLU A 134 6.02 8.94 -8.43
C GLU A 134 7.11 9.00 -7.35
N CYS A 135 6.90 8.37 -6.21
CA CYS A 135 7.90 8.33 -5.14
C CYS A 135 9.24 7.74 -5.62
N ILE A 136 9.19 6.65 -6.40
CA ILE A 136 10.40 6.02 -6.95
C ILE A 136 11.04 6.93 -8.01
N GLU A 137 10.24 7.50 -8.89
CA GLU A 137 10.70 8.38 -9.96
C GLU A 137 11.38 9.65 -9.41
N GLU A 138 10.74 10.32 -8.46
CA GLU A 138 11.24 11.55 -7.85
C GLU A 138 12.47 11.34 -6.96
N THR A 139 12.63 10.14 -6.39
CA THR A 139 13.74 9.87 -5.46
C THR A 139 14.96 9.29 -6.15
N LEU A 140 14.78 8.36 -7.08
CA LEU A 140 15.88 7.65 -7.74
C LEU A 140 16.27 8.29 -9.07
N HIS A 141 15.44 9.14 -9.64
CA HIS A 141 15.61 9.75 -10.98
C HIS A 141 16.03 8.70 -12.05
N PRO A 142 15.33 7.56 -12.13
CA PRO A 142 15.68 6.49 -13.05
C PRO A 142 15.37 6.86 -14.50
N LEU A 143 15.87 6.08 -15.46
CA LEU A 143 15.50 6.24 -16.87
C LEU A 143 14.04 5.90 -17.16
N GLY A 144 13.38 5.20 -16.25
CA GLY A 144 11.95 4.90 -16.29
C GLY A 144 11.52 4.05 -15.09
N VAL A 145 10.24 4.12 -14.78
CA VAL A 145 9.57 3.33 -13.73
C VAL A 145 8.29 2.73 -14.30
N MET A 146 7.93 1.54 -13.87
CA MET A 146 6.60 0.96 -14.08
C MET A 146 6.14 0.25 -12.82
N VAL A 147 4.90 0.48 -12.45
CA VAL A 147 4.23 -0.17 -11.31
C VAL A 147 2.96 -0.83 -11.82
N VAL A 148 2.74 -2.08 -11.43
CA VAL A 148 1.50 -2.84 -11.68
C VAL A 148 0.97 -3.33 -10.33
N VAL A 149 -0.31 -3.14 -10.09
CA VAL A 149 -1.01 -3.60 -8.89
C VAL A 149 -2.18 -4.49 -9.30
N GLU A 150 -2.23 -5.68 -8.73
CA GLU A 150 -3.34 -6.63 -8.91
C GLU A 150 -3.99 -6.89 -7.55
N ALA A 151 -5.29 -6.63 -7.41
CA ALA A 151 -5.96 -6.70 -6.12
C ALA A 151 -7.38 -7.25 -6.19
N LYS A 152 -7.78 -7.87 -5.07
CA LYS A 152 -9.15 -8.23 -4.73
C LYS A 152 -9.71 -7.21 -3.75
N HIS A 153 -10.94 -6.77 -3.99
CA HIS A 153 -11.61 -5.75 -3.19
C HIS A 153 -12.76 -6.35 -2.39
N MET A 154 -12.65 -6.37 -1.07
CA MET A 154 -13.73 -6.88 -0.20
C MET A 154 -15.01 -6.06 -0.32
N CYS A 155 -14.92 -4.76 -0.63
CA CYS A 155 -16.08 -3.91 -0.89
C CYS A 155 -16.90 -4.33 -2.13
N MET A 156 -16.30 -5.09 -3.07
CA MET A 156 -16.99 -5.69 -4.22
C MET A 156 -17.39 -7.14 -3.99
N GLN A 157 -16.68 -7.86 -3.12
CA GLN A 157 -16.87 -9.30 -2.92
C GLN A 157 -17.93 -9.60 -1.86
N MET A 158 -17.86 -8.98 -0.68
CA MET A 158 -18.72 -9.32 0.47
C MET A 158 -20.04 -8.55 0.52
N ARG A 159 -20.19 -7.53 -0.26
CA ARG A 159 -21.39 -6.69 -0.39
C ARG A 159 -21.40 -5.95 -1.73
N GLY A 160 -22.48 -5.22 -2.03
CA GLY A 160 -22.62 -4.45 -3.28
C GLY A 160 -22.88 -5.36 -4.47
N VAL A 161 -21.90 -5.46 -5.37
CA VAL A 161 -22.04 -6.28 -6.61
C VAL A 161 -21.73 -7.76 -6.40
N GLU A 162 -21.15 -8.15 -5.28
CA GLU A 162 -20.90 -9.54 -4.84
C GLU A 162 -20.16 -10.40 -5.89
N LYS A 163 -19.13 -9.85 -6.54
CA LYS A 163 -18.33 -10.54 -7.57
C LYS A 163 -17.08 -11.15 -6.96
N GLN A 164 -17.14 -12.44 -6.59
CA GLN A 164 -16.12 -13.17 -5.83
C GLN A 164 -14.78 -13.32 -6.56
N ASN A 165 -14.80 -13.45 -7.89
CA ASN A 165 -13.61 -13.73 -8.71
C ASN A 165 -13.04 -12.47 -9.40
N SER A 166 -13.58 -11.30 -9.10
CA SER A 166 -13.10 -10.04 -9.67
C SER A 166 -11.72 -9.70 -9.14
N ILE A 167 -10.79 -9.43 -10.06
CA ILE A 167 -9.47 -8.89 -9.79
C ILE A 167 -9.37 -7.56 -10.54
N THR A 168 -8.92 -6.52 -9.87
CA THR A 168 -8.65 -5.22 -10.48
C THR A 168 -7.16 -5.09 -10.72
N THR A 169 -6.77 -4.75 -11.94
CA THR A 169 -5.37 -4.46 -12.28
C THR A 169 -5.24 -2.99 -12.64
N THR A 170 -4.31 -2.30 -12.02
CA THR A 170 -3.92 -0.93 -12.34
C THR A 170 -2.44 -0.86 -12.68
N SER A 171 -2.07 0.01 -13.59
CA SER A 171 -0.67 0.24 -13.95
C SER A 171 -0.39 1.71 -14.22
N ASP A 172 0.81 2.14 -13.88
CA ASP A 172 1.34 3.44 -14.26
C ASP A 172 2.83 3.34 -14.58
N PHE A 173 3.31 4.17 -15.50
CA PHE A 173 4.68 4.10 -16.01
C PHE A 173 5.18 5.44 -16.51
N SER A 174 6.51 5.55 -16.61
CA SER A 174 7.20 6.73 -17.13
C SER A 174 8.51 6.37 -17.84
N GLY A 175 9.12 7.36 -18.49
CA GLY A 175 10.44 7.27 -19.10
C GLY A 175 10.53 6.16 -20.15
N ALA A 176 11.51 5.26 -20.04
CA ALA A 176 11.77 4.18 -20.99
C ALA A 176 10.58 3.21 -21.15
N PHE A 177 9.68 3.13 -20.16
CA PHE A 177 8.46 2.33 -20.25
C PHE A 177 7.39 2.95 -21.17
N ASN A 178 7.58 4.17 -21.70
CA ASN A 178 6.77 4.68 -22.80
C ASN A 178 6.92 3.86 -24.09
N GLN A 179 8.01 3.10 -24.21
CA GLN A 179 8.20 2.14 -25.30
C GLN A 179 7.41 0.85 -25.01
N ALA A 180 6.56 0.46 -25.96
CA ALA A 180 5.71 -0.74 -25.81
C ALA A 180 6.54 -2.02 -25.60
N LYS A 181 7.72 -2.13 -26.22
CA LYS A 181 8.61 -3.28 -26.09
C LYS A 181 9.15 -3.44 -24.66
N THR A 182 9.53 -2.33 -23.99
CA THR A 182 10.00 -2.33 -22.60
C THR A 182 8.89 -2.75 -21.65
N ARG A 183 7.67 -2.23 -21.85
CA ARG A 183 6.51 -2.67 -21.05
C ARG A 183 6.21 -4.14 -21.24
N GLN A 184 6.25 -4.64 -22.49
CA GLN A 184 5.97 -6.05 -22.78
C GLN A 184 6.98 -6.97 -22.10
N GLU A 185 8.26 -6.60 -22.09
CA GLU A 185 9.32 -7.34 -21.37
C GLU A 185 8.99 -7.44 -19.89
N PHE A 186 8.66 -6.33 -19.24
CA PHE A 186 8.25 -6.31 -17.83
C PHE A 186 7.02 -7.21 -17.59
N MET A 187 5.97 -7.07 -18.39
CA MET A 187 4.74 -7.87 -18.25
C MET A 187 5.04 -9.36 -18.41
N ASN A 188 5.90 -9.74 -19.34
CA ASN A 188 6.31 -11.14 -19.49
C ASN A 188 7.06 -11.66 -18.26
N LEU A 189 7.94 -10.84 -17.66
CA LEU A 189 8.75 -11.24 -16.51
C LEU A 189 7.92 -11.36 -15.21
N ILE A 190 6.84 -10.62 -15.06
CA ILE A 190 5.96 -10.74 -13.88
C ILE A 190 4.98 -11.92 -14.00
N HIS A 191 4.54 -12.26 -15.21
CA HIS A 191 3.57 -13.35 -15.43
C HIS A 191 4.21 -14.73 -15.64
N ASN A 192 5.50 -14.80 -15.98
CA ASN A 192 6.21 -16.08 -16.08
C ASN A 192 6.52 -16.60 -14.67
N HIS A 193 5.64 -17.43 -14.15
CA HIS A 193 5.92 -18.30 -13.02
C HIS A 193 6.65 -19.55 -13.53
N ASN A 194 7.99 -19.60 -13.35
CA ASN A 194 8.74 -20.85 -13.47
C ASN A 194 8.52 -21.69 -12.21
#